data_863632729ada45e86d42ead29987229e
#
_entry.id   863632729ada45e86d42ead29987229e
#
_cell.length_a   1.000
_cell.length_b   1.000
_cell.length_c   1.000
_cell.angle_alpha   90.00
_cell.angle_beta   90.00
_cell.angle_gamma   90.00
#
_symmetry.space_group_name_H-M   'P 1'
#
loop_
_entity.id
_entity.type
_entity.pdbx_description
1 polymer ?
#
loop_
_entity_poly.entity_id
_entity_poly.type
_entity_poly.pdbx_seq_one_letter_code
_entity_poly.pdbx_strand_id
1 'polypeptide(L)'
;MRGKAFAVQNAKQKAKTTKPRRKEELIHMKFTVEKRLLNEAVTNLQRAVSTKTSIPALEGILIRSEENRLILTAYDLEIGMQTELPAIISAPGAIILTAKLFAEIVRRSPDEDITIDVDDRNTATITSGVSCFTIIGMDSAEFPELPKITDADTIKMPQELLKSMIR
;
A
#
# COMPACT_ATOMS: atom_id res chain seq x y z
N MET A 1 76.21 5.59 26.10
CA MET A 1 75.31 4.38 26.17
C MET A 1 74.01 4.64 25.41
N ARG A 2 73.69 3.75 24.55
CA ARG A 2 72.64 3.86 23.48
C ARG A 2 71.23 3.77 24.04
N GLY A 3 70.35 4.74 23.76
CA GLY A 3 68.89 4.63 24.01
C GLY A 3 68.16 4.68 22.67
N LYS A 4 67.48 3.60 22.30
CA LYS A 4 66.75 3.44 21.04
C LYS A 4 65.42 4.21 21.08
N ALA A 5 65.21 5.02 20.07
CA ALA A 5 63.91 5.60 19.77
C ALA A 5 62.93 4.54 19.24
N PHE A 6 61.75 4.41 19.86
CA PHE A 6 60.66 3.60 19.35
C PHE A 6 59.74 4.53 18.55
N ALA A 7 59.70 4.32 17.24
CA ALA A 7 58.78 4.94 16.32
C ALA A 7 57.41 4.24 16.45
N VAL A 8 56.39 4.98 16.91
CA VAL A 8 55.02 4.52 16.87
C VAL A 8 54.46 4.88 15.50
N GLN A 9 54.30 3.89 14.64
CA GLN A 9 53.60 4.02 13.36
C GLN A 9 52.10 4.13 13.61
N ASN A 10 51.55 5.33 13.30
CA ASN A 10 50.17 5.63 13.36
C ASN A 10 49.45 5.07 12.11
N ALA A 11 48.92 3.84 12.22
CA ALA A 11 48.10 3.22 11.17
C ALA A 11 46.74 3.91 11.12
N LYS A 12 46.55 4.85 10.20
CA LYS A 12 45.26 5.39 9.83
C LYS A 12 44.41 4.27 9.22
N GLN A 13 43.62 3.59 10.03
CA GLN A 13 42.53 2.75 9.56
C GLN A 13 41.47 3.64 8.93
N LYS A 14 41.43 3.69 7.60
CA LYS A 14 40.29 4.19 6.84
C LYS A 14 39.09 3.28 7.13
N ALA A 15 38.21 3.70 8.00
CA ALA A 15 36.88 3.11 8.12
C ALA A 15 36.16 3.34 6.78
N LYS A 16 36.10 2.29 5.96
CA LYS A 16 35.16 2.22 4.84
C LYS A 16 33.75 2.22 5.42
N THR A 17 33.09 3.36 5.37
CA THR A 17 31.67 3.46 5.63
C THR A 17 30.96 2.69 4.51
N THR A 18 30.75 1.41 4.74
CA THR A 18 29.88 0.59 3.90
C THR A 18 28.46 1.08 4.17
N LYS A 19 27.94 1.91 3.26
CA LYS A 19 26.53 2.22 3.19
C LYS A 19 25.76 0.89 3.30
N PRO A 20 24.80 0.73 4.24
CA PRO A 20 24.05 -0.51 4.27
C PRO A 20 23.37 -0.65 2.91
N ARG A 21 23.72 -1.71 2.19
CA ARG A 21 22.90 -2.16 1.05
C ARG A 21 21.50 -2.27 1.62
N ARG A 22 20.59 -1.42 1.10
CA ARG A 22 19.15 -1.61 1.31
C ARG A 22 18.92 -3.07 0.94
N LYS A 23 18.66 -3.94 1.95
CA LYS A 23 18.13 -5.26 1.72
C LYS A 23 16.98 -5.02 0.76
N GLU A 24 17.00 -5.63 -0.43
CA GLU A 24 15.81 -5.85 -1.21
C GLU A 24 14.91 -6.64 -0.24
N GLU A 25 14.02 -5.94 0.46
CA GLU A 25 12.92 -6.57 1.16
C GLU A 25 12.14 -7.23 0.04
N LEU A 26 12.23 -8.54 -0.01
CA LEU A 26 11.34 -9.38 -0.80
C LEU A 26 9.94 -8.88 -0.49
N ILE A 27 9.28 -8.27 -1.47
CA ILE A 27 7.94 -7.74 -1.31
C ILE A 27 7.05 -8.97 -1.22
N HIS A 28 6.94 -9.49 -0.02
CA HIS A 28 6.01 -10.57 0.29
C HIS A 28 4.97 -9.99 1.22
N MET A 29 3.81 -9.65 0.66
CA MET A 29 2.69 -9.11 1.42
C MET A 29 1.64 -10.19 1.56
N LYS A 30 1.16 -10.43 2.78
CA LYS A 30 0.09 -11.40 3.01
C LYS A 30 -0.88 -10.93 4.08
N PHE A 31 -2.17 -10.96 3.77
CA PHE A 31 -3.22 -10.58 4.71
C PHE A 31 -4.52 -11.33 4.44
N THR A 32 -5.38 -11.37 5.46
CA THR A 32 -6.74 -11.88 5.39
C THR A 32 -7.72 -10.81 5.88
N VAL A 33 -8.80 -10.61 5.15
CA VAL A 33 -9.79 -9.56 5.41
C VAL A 33 -11.21 -10.08 5.15
N GLU A 34 -12.19 -9.57 5.91
CA GLU A 34 -13.60 -9.87 5.69
C GLU A 34 -14.06 -9.34 4.32
N LYS A 35 -14.64 -10.22 3.50
CA LYS A 35 -15.12 -9.91 2.15
C LYS A 35 -16.08 -8.72 2.12
N ARG A 36 -17.03 -8.69 3.05
CA ARG A 36 -18.06 -7.63 3.09
C ARG A 36 -17.43 -6.24 3.23
N LEU A 37 -16.47 -6.09 4.16
CA LEU A 37 -15.76 -4.84 4.39
C LEU A 37 -14.91 -4.46 3.18
N LEU A 38 -14.18 -5.44 2.62
CA LEU A 38 -13.34 -5.21 1.45
C LEU A 38 -14.17 -4.81 0.23
N ASN A 39 -15.30 -5.49 -0.02
CA ASN A 39 -16.18 -5.18 -1.15
C ASN A 39 -16.79 -3.79 -1.05
N GLU A 40 -17.22 -3.37 0.13
CA GLU A 40 -17.75 -2.03 0.39
C GLU A 40 -16.68 -0.96 0.11
N ALA A 41 -15.48 -1.14 0.67
CA ALA A 41 -14.36 -0.23 0.47
C ALA A 41 -13.96 -0.11 -1.01
N VAL A 42 -13.74 -1.23 -1.68
CA VAL A 42 -13.34 -1.25 -3.10
C VAL A 42 -14.40 -0.64 -4.00
N THR A 43 -15.70 -0.90 -3.73
CA THR A 43 -16.82 -0.31 -4.46
C THR A 43 -16.85 1.22 -4.33
N ASN A 44 -16.58 1.73 -3.13
CA ASN A 44 -16.53 3.17 -2.90
C ASN A 44 -15.31 3.80 -3.58
N LEU A 45 -14.14 3.17 -3.43
CA LEU A 45 -12.87 3.67 -3.99
C LEU A 45 -12.86 3.69 -5.53
N GLN A 46 -13.60 2.79 -6.19
CA GLN A 46 -13.72 2.81 -7.65
C GLN A 46 -14.24 4.14 -8.22
N ARG A 47 -14.91 4.96 -7.42
CA ARG A 47 -15.40 6.28 -7.83
C ARG A 47 -14.30 7.34 -7.94
N ALA A 48 -13.17 7.10 -7.28
CA ALA A 48 -11.98 7.95 -7.32
C ALA A 48 -10.84 7.33 -8.14
N VAL A 49 -11.15 6.33 -8.97
CA VAL A 49 -10.17 5.71 -9.88
C VAL A 49 -10.31 6.35 -11.25
N SER A 50 -9.20 6.76 -11.83
CA SER A 50 -9.18 7.31 -13.19
C SER A 50 -9.49 6.22 -14.22
N THR A 51 -10.37 6.53 -15.17
CA THR A 51 -10.70 5.62 -16.28
C THR A 51 -10.01 6.02 -17.58
N LYS A 52 -9.37 7.19 -17.62
CA LYS A 52 -8.66 7.73 -18.77
C LYS A 52 -7.45 8.51 -18.29
N THR A 53 -6.36 7.80 -18.07
CA THR A 53 -5.11 8.41 -17.61
C THR A 53 -3.93 7.88 -18.41
N SER A 54 -2.87 8.69 -18.49
CA SER A 54 -1.57 8.26 -19.00
C SER A 54 -0.71 7.60 -17.92
N ILE A 55 -1.18 7.56 -16.66
CA ILE A 55 -0.48 6.98 -15.53
C ILE A 55 -1.21 5.69 -15.11
N PRO A 56 -0.72 4.50 -15.49
CA PRO A 56 -1.42 3.23 -15.22
C PRO A 56 -1.73 2.98 -13.75
N ALA A 57 -0.88 3.46 -12.84
CA ALA A 57 -1.07 3.32 -11.39
C ALA A 57 -2.39 3.94 -10.89
N LEU A 58 -2.91 4.99 -11.55
CA LEU A 58 -4.16 5.64 -11.20
C LEU A 58 -5.43 4.87 -11.65
N GLU A 59 -5.27 3.83 -12.47
CA GLU A 59 -6.35 2.87 -12.77
C GLU A 59 -6.48 1.80 -11.67
N GLY A 60 -5.59 1.84 -10.69
CA GLY A 60 -5.52 0.90 -9.59
C GLY A 60 -5.95 1.47 -8.25
N ILE A 61 -6.08 0.57 -7.28
CA ILE A 61 -6.20 0.87 -5.86
C ILE A 61 -4.89 0.48 -5.21
N LEU A 62 -4.25 1.43 -4.55
CA LEU A 62 -3.09 1.17 -3.70
C LEU A 62 -3.58 0.54 -2.40
N ILE A 63 -3.03 -0.63 -2.08
CA ILE A 63 -3.29 -1.37 -0.84
C ILE A 63 -1.99 -1.36 -0.04
N ARG A 64 -2.04 -0.85 1.19
CA ARG A 64 -0.95 -0.92 2.17
C ARG A 64 -1.42 -1.66 3.40
N SER A 65 -0.57 -2.50 3.95
CA SER A 65 -0.84 -3.16 5.22
C SER A 65 0.02 -2.55 6.33
N GLU A 66 -0.62 -2.18 7.43
CA GLU A 66 0.01 -1.62 8.62
C GLU A 66 -0.55 -2.32 9.86
N GLU A 67 0.32 -2.93 10.66
CA GLU A 67 -0.07 -3.61 11.91
C GLU A 67 -1.27 -4.57 11.71
N ASN A 68 -2.48 -4.14 12.09
CA ASN A 68 -3.72 -4.93 12.04
C ASN A 68 -4.76 -4.30 11.12
N ARG A 69 -4.35 -3.48 10.16
CA ARG A 69 -5.25 -2.77 9.24
C ARG A 69 -4.70 -2.73 7.83
N LEU A 70 -5.62 -2.62 6.88
CA LEU A 70 -5.33 -2.28 5.49
C LEU A 70 -5.71 -0.82 5.26
N ILE A 71 -4.87 -0.12 4.55
CA ILE A 71 -5.15 1.22 4.05
C ILE A 71 -5.27 1.10 2.53
N LEU A 72 -6.47 1.35 2.03
CA LEU A 72 -6.78 1.35 0.60
C LEU A 72 -6.90 2.79 0.12
N THR A 73 -6.23 3.11 -0.97
CA THR A 73 -6.20 4.47 -1.53
C THR A 73 -6.48 4.43 -3.02
N ALA A 74 -7.38 5.31 -3.49
CA ALA A 74 -7.62 5.60 -4.89
C ALA A 74 -7.44 7.10 -5.14
N TYR A 75 -6.94 7.46 -6.33
CA TYR A 75 -6.64 8.85 -6.68
C TYR A 75 -6.69 9.04 -8.20
N ASP A 76 -7.34 10.10 -8.66
CA ASP A 76 -7.42 10.45 -10.08
C ASP A 76 -6.79 11.82 -10.42
N LEU A 77 -5.99 12.38 -9.51
CA LEU A 77 -5.36 13.71 -9.50
C LEU A 77 -6.30 14.84 -9.09
N GLU A 78 -7.61 14.65 -9.10
CA GLU A 78 -8.61 15.63 -8.65
C GLU A 78 -9.25 15.19 -7.33
N ILE A 79 -9.58 13.89 -7.24
CA ILE A 79 -10.24 13.29 -6.08
C ILE A 79 -9.35 12.20 -5.48
N GLY A 80 -8.98 12.34 -4.22
CA GLY A 80 -8.31 11.30 -3.44
C GLY A 80 -9.30 10.70 -2.43
N MET A 81 -9.37 9.38 -2.39
CA MET A 81 -10.15 8.64 -1.39
C MET A 81 -9.26 7.63 -0.68
N GLN A 82 -9.37 7.58 0.64
CA GLN A 82 -8.68 6.62 1.48
C GLN A 82 -9.65 5.97 2.45
N THR A 83 -9.52 4.67 2.65
CA THR A 83 -10.33 3.88 3.58
C THR A 83 -9.43 2.93 4.35
N GLU A 84 -9.70 2.77 5.65
CA GLU A 84 -9.02 1.83 6.51
C GLU A 84 -9.96 0.67 6.87
N LEU A 85 -9.43 -0.56 6.83
CA LEU A 85 -10.15 -1.78 7.18
C LEU A 85 -9.37 -2.60 8.20
N PRO A 86 -10.02 -3.21 9.18
CA PRO A 86 -9.37 -4.22 10.03
C PRO A 86 -9.01 -5.45 9.18
N ALA A 87 -7.81 -5.97 9.39
CA ALA A 87 -7.33 -7.16 8.70
C ALA A 87 -6.29 -7.90 9.53
N ILE A 88 -6.14 -9.19 9.28
CA ILE A 88 -5.07 -10.02 9.86
C ILE A 88 -3.88 -9.94 8.92
N ILE A 89 -2.82 -9.27 9.34
CA ILE A 89 -1.61 -9.08 8.54
C ILE A 89 -0.60 -10.16 8.93
N SER A 90 -0.26 -11.04 7.97
CA SER A 90 0.78 -12.07 8.15
C SER A 90 2.15 -11.58 7.69
N ALA A 91 2.18 -10.75 6.63
CA ALA A 91 3.38 -10.09 6.15
C ALA A 91 3.01 -8.68 5.65
N PRO A 92 3.63 -7.62 6.18
CA PRO A 92 3.35 -6.25 5.78
C PRO A 92 3.92 -5.95 4.39
N GLY A 93 3.25 -5.05 3.66
CA GLY A 93 3.70 -4.63 2.33
C GLY A 93 2.75 -3.64 1.68
N ALA A 94 2.97 -3.39 0.40
CA ALA A 94 2.11 -2.53 -0.39
C ALA A 94 2.09 -2.96 -1.86
N ILE A 95 0.93 -2.87 -2.50
CA ILE A 95 0.73 -3.20 -3.91
C ILE A 95 -0.37 -2.33 -4.52
N ILE A 96 -0.30 -2.11 -5.83
CA ILE A 96 -1.38 -1.51 -6.61
C ILE A 96 -2.06 -2.62 -7.41
N LEU A 97 -3.37 -2.77 -7.25
CA LEU A 97 -4.17 -3.69 -8.04
C LEU A 97 -5.16 -2.92 -8.92
N THR A 98 -5.31 -3.33 -10.19
CA THR A 98 -6.28 -2.73 -11.12
C THR A 98 -7.67 -2.76 -10.51
N ALA A 99 -8.26 -1.60 -10.28
CA ALA A 99 -9.49 -1.44 -9.49
C ALA A 99 -10.67 -2.24 -10.04
N LYS A 100 -10.87 -2.22 -11.36
CA LYS A 100 -11.98 -2.93 -12.01
C LYS A 100 -11.88 -4.44 -11.82
N LEU A 101 -10.71 -5.02 -12.07
CA LEU A 101 -10.50 -6.46 -11.96
C LEU A 101 -10.55 -6.92 -10.50
N PHE A 102 -9.91 -6.18 -9.62
CA PHE A 102 -9.91 -6.46 -8.19
C PHE A 102 -11.32 -6.44 -7.59
N ALA A 103 -12.12 -5.41 -7.91
CA ALA A 103 -13.50 -5.32 -7.45
C ALA A 103 -14.37 -6.50 -7.96
N GLU A 104 -14.17 -6.92 -9.20
CA GLU A 104 -14.91 -8.04 -9.76
C GLU A 104 -14.58 -9.36 -9.04
N ILE A 105 -13.31 -9.61 -8.74
CA ILE A 105 -12.87 -10.78 -7.98
C ILE A 105 -13.46 -10.76 -6.57
N VAL A 106 -13.30 -9.65 -5.84
CA VAL A 106 -13.84 -9.50 -4.47
C VAL A 106 -15.34 -9.74 -4.44
N ARG A 107 -16.07 -9.16 -5.37
CA ARG A 107 -17.54 -9.32 -5.46
C ARG A 107 -17.96 -10.76 -5.68
N ARG A 108 -17.22 -11.51 -6.54
CA ARG A 108 -17.52 -12.91 -6.91
C ARG A 108 -16.94 -13.94 -5.97
N SER A 109 -16.09 -13.55 -5.03
CA SER A 109 -15.53 -14.48 -4.03
C SER A 109 -16.64 -15.18 -3.24
N PRO A 110 -16.55 -16.50 -3.04
CA PRO A 110 -17.65 -17.27 -2.43
C PRO A 110 -17.71 -17.15 -0.91
N ASP A 111 -16.56 -17.05 -0.23
CA ASP A 111 -16.46 -17.09 1.22
C ASP A 111 -16.51 -15.71 1.87
N GLU A 112 -16.71 -15.71 3.20
CA GLU A 112 -16.72 -14.50 4.02
C GLU A 112 -15.34 -13.87 4.18
N ASP A 113 -14.26 -14.68 4.14
CA ASP A 113 -12.89 -14.22 4.24
C ASP A 113 -12.16 -14.32 2.89
N ILE A 114 -11.34 -13.32 2.62
CA ILE A 114 -10.45 -13.25 1.47
C ILE A 114 -9.02 -13.15 1.96
N THR A 115 -8.18 -14.08 1.53
CA THR A 115 -6.73 -14.03 1.75
C THR A 115 -6.04 -13.58 0.47
N ILE A 116 -5.17 -12.59 0.59
CA ILE A 116 -4.35 -12.08 -0.52
C ILE A 116 -2.88 -12.30 -0.16
N ASP A 117 -2.17 -12.93 -1.08
CA ASP A 117 -0.75 -13.26 -0.98
C ASP A 117 -0.03 -12.65 -2.20
N VAL A 118 0.93 -11.77 -1.99
CA VAL A 118 1.65 -11.05 -3.05
C VAL A 118 3.10 -11.47 -3.04
N ASP A 119 3.59 -11.91 -4.19
CA ASP A 119 4.98 -12.30 -4.37
C ASP A 119 5.91 -11.11 -4.73
N ASP A 120 7.19 -11.40 -4.84
CA ASP A 120 8.25 -10.45 -5.20
C ASP A 120 8.17 -9.90 -6.64
N ARG A 121 7.26 -10.45 -7.46
CA ARG A 121 6.98 -10.00 -8.83
C ARG A 121 5.68 -9.20 -8.93
N ASN A 122 5.16 -8.74 -7.80
CA ASN A 122 3.86 -8.07 -7.72
C ASN A 122 2.69 -8.92 -8.21
N THR A 123 2.80 -10.27 -8.13
CA THR A 123 1.70 -11.17 -8.47
C THR A 123 0.86 -11.41 -7.23
N ALA A 124 -0.39 -10.97 -7.25
CA ALA A 124 -1.33 -11.17 -6.15
C ALA A 124 -2.16 -12.43 -6.39
N THR A 125 -2.06 -13.39 -5.48
CA THR A 125 -2.90 -14.57 -5.40
C THR A 125 -4.02 -14.31 -4.39
N ILE A 126 -5.26 -14.29 -4.87
CA ILE A 126 -6.46 -14.01 -4.08
C ILE A 126 -7.22 -15.31 -3.89
N THR A 127 -7.34 -15.75 -2.64
CA THR A 127 -7.99 -17.01 -2.27
C THR A 127 -9.24 -16.73 -1.43
N SER A 128 -10.35 -17.37 -1.78
CA SER A 128 -11.60 -17.35 -1.01
C SER A 128 -12.27 -18.72 -1.15
N GLY A 129 -12.31 -19.48 -0.05
CA GLY A 129 -12.75 -20.87 -0.04
C GLY A 129 -11.99 -21.74 -1.03
N VAL A 130 -12.71 -22.34 -1.96
CA VAL A 130 -12.13 -23.18 -3.03
C VAL A 130 -11.68 -22.39 -4.25
N SER A 131 -11.97 -21.08 -4.31
CA SER A 131 -11.65 -20.23 -5.44
C SER A 131 -10.28 -19.57 -5.25
N CYS A 132 -9.47 -19.59 -6.32
CA CYS A 132 -8.17 -18.96 -6.36
C CYS A 132 -8.04 -18.16 -7.65
N PHE A 133 -7.67 -16.89 -7.52
CA PHE A 133 -7.44 -15.98 -8.64
C PHE A 133 -6.03 -15.41 -8.55
N THR A 134 -5.40 -15.23 -9.70
CA THR A 134 -4.08 -14.61 -9.78
C THR A 134 -4.15 -13.39 -10.68
N ILE A 135 -3.68 -12.25 -10.18
CA ILE A 135 -3.61 -11.00 -10.92
C ILE A 135 -2.23 -10.36 -10.75
N ILE A 136 -1.76 -9.71 -11.81
CA ILE A 136 -0.51 -8.96 -11.76
C ILE A 136 -0.84 -7.55 -11.28
N GLY A 137 -0.16 -7.10 -10.25
CA GLY A 137 -0.21 -5.73 -9.74
C GLY A 137 0.96 -4.89 -10.24
N MET A 138 1.05 -3.68 -9.70
CA MET A 138 2.13 -2.73 -9.94
C MET A 138 2.80 -2.38 -8.62
N ASP A 139 4.06 -1.94 -8.70
CA ASP A 139 4.80 -1.50 -7.52
C ASP A 139 4.12 -0.28 -6.89
N SER A 140 4.00 -0.30 -5.57
CA SER A 140 3.43 0.81 -4.79
C SER A 140 4.17 2.13 -4.97
N ALA A 141 5.44 2.10 -5.37
CA ALA A 141 6.24 3.30 -5.65
C ALA A 141 5.77 4.06 -6.90
N GLU A 142 5.00 3.41 -7.79
CA GLU A 142 4.43 4.05 -8.98
C GLU A 142 3.18 4.89 -8.65
N PHE A 143 2.61 4.74 -7.44
CA PHE A 143 1.42 5.49 -7.05
C PHE A 143 1.79 6.92 -6.62
N PRO A 144 1.17 7.95 -7.23
CA PRO A 144 1.42 9.34 -6.84
C PRO A 144 1.02 9.60 -5.38
N GLU A 145 1.81 10.39 -4.67
CA GLU A 145 1.46 10.79 -3.32
C GLU A 145 0.20 11.68 -3.32
N LEU A 146 -0.73 11.37 -2.41
CA LEU A 146 -1.86 12.26 -2.17
C LEU A 146 -1.38 13.58 -1.56
N PRO A 147 -1.92 14.72 -2.02
CA PRO A 147 -1.64 16.01 -1.39
C PRO A 147 -1.99 15.96 0.11
N LYS A 148 -1.02 16.30 0.95
CA LYS A 148 -1.26 16.44 2.38
C LYS A 148 -1.85 17.83 2.64
N ILE A 149 -3.05 17.85 3.23
CA ILE A 149 -3.63 19.12 3.72
C ILE A 149 -2.96 19.42 5.05
N THR A 150 -1.97 20.30 5.04
CA THR A 150 -1.33 20.84 6.24
C THR A 150 -1.88 22.25 6.48
N ASP A 151 -2.06 22.58 7.76
CA ASP A 151 -2.46 23.95 8.21
C ASP A 151 -3.83 24.46 7.71
N ALA A 152 -4.77 23.55 7.43
CA ALA A 152 -6.14 23.95 7.10
C ALA A 152 -6.99 24.10 8.36
N ASP A 153 -7.73 25.21 8.44
CA ASP A 153 -8.80 25.37 9.43
C ASP A 153 -9.87 24.31 9.20
N THR A 154 -10.16 23.53 10.24
CA THR A 154 -11.17 22.48 10.14
C THR A 154 -12.53 22.96 10.68
N ILE A 155 -13.57 22.77 9.90
CA ILE A 155 -14.96 23.03 10.33
C ILE A 155 -15.63 21.68 10.56
N LYS A 156 -16.18 21.46 11.76
CA LYS A 156 -16.99 20.28 12.08
C LYS A 156 -18.46 20.61 11.92
N MET A 157 -19.17 19.84 11.10
CA MET A 157 -20.61 19.98 10.93
C MET A 157 -21.29 18.60 10.85
N PRO A 158 -22.56 18.47 11.24
CA PRO A 158 -23.33 17.24 11.06
C PRO A 158 -23.47 16.87 9.58
N GLN A 159 -23.30 15.60 9.25
CA GLN A 159 -23.41 15.10 7.87
C GLN A 159 -24.77 15.43 7.24
N GLU A 160 -25.86 15.33 7.98
CA GLU A 160 -27.22 15.65 7.53
C GLU A 160 -27.34 17.11 7.07
N LEU A 161 -26.71 18.04 7.81
CA LEU A 161 -26.71 19.46 7.44
C LEU A 161 -25.95 19.65 6.13
N LEU A 162 -24.74 19.07 6.00
CA LEU A 162 -23.95 19.16 4.77
C LEU A 162 -24.73 18.59 3.56
N LYS A 163 -25.35 17.43 3.72
CA LYS A 163 -26.19 16.83 2.68
C LYS A 163 -27.33 17.75 2.23
N SER A 164 -27.96 18.45 3.17
CA SER A 164 -29.08 19.37 2.84
C SER A 164 -28.61 20.59 2.07
N MET A 165 -27.37 21.01 2.24
CA MET A 165 -26.76 22.17 1.55
C MET A 165 -26.30 21.88 0.13
N ILE A 166 -25.96 20.60 -0.20
CA ILE A 166 -25.43 20.19 -1.50
C ILE A 166 -26.56 19.78 -2.48
N ARG A 167 -27.79 19.77 -2.05
CA ARG A 167 -28.96 19.38 -2.88
C ARG A 167 -29.36 20.43 -3.91
#